data_3e1714ca540554c44f9bf47ccdd7ce44
#
_entry.id   3e1714ca540554c44f9bf47ccdd7ce44
#
_cell.length_a   1.000
_cell.length_b   1.000
_cell.length_c   1.000
_cell.angle_alpha   90.00
_cell.angle_beta   90.00
_cell.angle_gamma   90.00
#
_symmetry.space_group_name_H-M   'P 1'
#
loop_
_entity.id
_entity.type
_entity.pdbx_description
1 polymer ?
#
loop_
_entity_poly.entity_id
_entity_poly.type
_entity_poly.pdbx_seq_one_letter_code
_entity_poly.pdbx_strand_id
1 'polypeptide(L)'
;VQSSDSVPLLCAVGAEISLLGPDGARRIPLPDLYQDDGIRYTTKQPGELLTEVHLPAPGGWRASYRKLRRRDTFDFPVLGVGACLWFDGEVCTRAEIRIGGAGSHAMPATKTAELLVGERLVRGDPATEERIAAAAEQAFKPTRAMDNTDHLASWRKKMAPVFVGRAIRDCL
;
A
#
# COMPACT_ATOMS: atom_id res chain seq x y z
N VAL A 1 4.24 13.51 6.79
CA VAL A 1 3.70 12.52 5.84
C VAL A 1 4.82 11.66 5.34
N GLN A 2 4.69 10.35 5.50
CA GLN A 2 5.65 9.41 4.97
C GLN A 2 5.45 9.26 3.45
N SER A 3 6.49 9.53 2.69
CA SER A 3 6.50 9.38 1.24
C SER A 3 7.63 8.41 0.85
N SER A 4 7.28 7.25 0.36
CA SER A 4 8.22 6.20 -0.04
C SER A 4 7.71 5.45 -1.25
N ASP A 5 8.61 5.14 -2.18
CA ASP A 5 8.29 4.33 -3.36
C ASP A 5 8.14 2.84 -3.02
N SER A 6 8.85 2.34 -2.03
CA SER A 6 8.90 0.91 -1.71
C SER A 6 7.94 0.49 -0.60
N VAL A 7 7.78 1.30 0.44
CA VAL A 7 7.05 0.91 1.65
C VAL A 7 5.61 0.47 1.41
N PRO A 8 4.79 1.14 0.56
CA PRO A 8 3.43 0.66 0.32
C PRO A 8 3.38 -0.75 -0.25
N LEU A 9 4.26 -1.06 -1.21
CA LEU A 9 4.33 -2.40 -1.79
C LEU A 9 4.89 -3.43 -0.81
N LEU A 10 5.97 -3.10 -0.10
CA LEU A 10 6.56 -3.98 0.91
C LEU A 10 5.55 -4.33 2.02
N CYS A 11 4.75 -3.35 2.47
CA CYS A 11 3.67 -3.61 3.42
C CYS A 11 2.59 -4.52 2.82
N ALA A 12 2.22 -4.30 1.54
CA ALA A 12 1.18 -5.10 0.88
C ALA A 12 1.60 -6.56 0.67
N VAL A 13 2.87 -6.83 0.35
CA VAL A 13 3.36 -8.21 0.21
C VAL A 13 3.64 -8.89 1.56
N GLY A 14 3.54 -8.17 2.68
CA GLY A 14 3.77 -8.72 4.01
C GLY A 14 5.24 -8.85 4.38
N ALA A 15 6.07 -7.88 3.97
CA ALA A 15 7.46 -7.83 4.36
C ALA A 15 7.62 -7.65 5.88
N GLU A 16 8.67 -8.25 6.43
CA GLU A 16 9.15 -8.02 7.80
C GLU A 16 10.49 -7.29 7.78
N ILE A 17 10.87 -6.71 8.90
CA ILE A 17 12.15 -6.02 9.07
C ILE A 17 12.88 -6.50 10.32
N SER A 18 14.21 -6.49 10.27
CA SER A 18 15.08 -6.66 11.43
C SER A 18 15.56 -5.31 11.94
N LEU A 19 15.40 -5.09 13.23
CA LEU A 19 15.92 -3.95 13.97
C LEU A 19 16.98 -4.43 14.94
N LEU A 20 18.16 -3.81 14.93
CA LEU A 20 19.26 -4.08 15.84
C LEU A 20 19.47 -2.88 16.76
N GLY A 21 19.41 -3.09 18.05
CA GLY A 21 19.59 -2.06 19.08
C GLY A 21 20.52 -2.53 20.21
N PRO A 22 20.70 -1.70 21.25
CA PRO A 22 21.55 -2.03 22.41
C PRO A 22 21.12 -3.32 23.11
N ASP A 23 19.82 -3.60 23.12
CA ASP A 23 19.24 -4.78 23.79
C ASP A 23 19.17 -6.03 22.89
N GLY A 24 19.76 -5.97 21.69
CA GLY A 24 19.79 -7.06 20.72
C GLY A 24 18.96 -6.81 19.48
N ALA A 25 18.72 -7.89 18.72
CA ALA A 25 17.96 -7.86 17.49
C ALA A 25 16.49 -8.27 17.72
N ARG A 26 15.57 -7.60 17.02
CA ARG A 26 14.15 -7.98 16.95
C ARG A 26 13.65 -7.94 15.52
N ARG A 27 12.69 -8.80 15.19
CA ARG A 27 12.02 -8.85 13.88
C ARG A 27 10.55 -8.54 14.05
N ILE A 28 10.03 -7.67 13.20
CA ILE A 28 8.64 -7.23 13.23
C ILE A 28 8.07 -7.14 11.81
N PRO A 29 6.74 -7.27 11.61
CA PRO A 29 6.09 -6.88 10.38
C PRO A 29 6.39 -5.42 10.03
N LEU A 30 6.68 -5.12 8.74
CA LEU A 30 6.99 -3.76 8.33
C LEU A 30 5.90 -2.73 8.69
N PRO A 31 4.59 -3.03 8.60
CA PRO A 31 3.57 -2.09 9.06
C PRO A 31 3.70 -1.68 10.52
N ASP A 32 4.19 -2.57 11.39
CA ASP A 32 4.33 -2.32 12.84
C ASP A 32 5.51 -1.38 13.17
N LEU A 33 6.36 -1.09 12.18
CA LEU A 33 7.36 -0.02 12.31
C LEU A 33 6.71 1.36 12.42
N TYR A 34 5.51 1.52 11.87
CA TYR A 34 4.85 2.82 11.76
C TYR A 34 3.67 2.96 12.71
N GLN A 35 3.40 4.19 13.09
CA GLN A 35 2.22 4.57 13.86
C GLN A 35 1.60 5.83 13.28
N ASP A 36 0.31 6.04 13.54
CA ASP A 36 -0.44 7.20 13.03
C ASP A 36 -0.18 8.45 13.90
N ASP A 37 1.09 8.87 13.90
CA ASP A 37 1.56 10.07 14.60
C ASP A 37 2.46 10.87 13.65
N GLY A 38 2.21 12.17 13.54
CA GLY A 38 2.96 13.06 12.64
C GLY A 38 4.37 13.39 13.13
N ILE A 39 4.68 13.15 14.40
CA ILE A 39 5.98 13.45 15.04
C ILE A 39 6.73 12.15 15.34
N ARG A 40 6.07 11.24 16.06
CA ARG A 40 6.61 9.90 16.39
C ARG A 40 6.02 8.85 15.45
N TYR A 41 6.32 8.97 14.17
CA TYR A 41 5.74 8.12 13.13
C TYR A 41 6.33 6.71 13.06
N THR A 42 7.37 6.39 13.86
CA THR A 42 7.94 5.04 13.96
C THR A 42 7.97 4.53 15.39
N THR A 43 7.86 3.21 15.53
CA THR A 43 8.01 2.46 16.79
C THR A 43 9.47 2.11 17.12
N LYS A 44 10.40 2.54 16.26
CA LYS A 44 11.84 2.32 16.43
C LYS A 44 12.33 3.00 17.70
N GLN A 45 13.05 2.24 18.54
CA GLN A 45 13.62 2.76 19.78
C GLN A 45 14.89 3.58 19.49
N PRO A 46 15.27 4.51 20.41
CA PRO A 46 16.55 5.19 20.31
C PRO A 46 17.71 4.18 20.22
N GLY A 47 18.62 4.39 19.28
CA GLY A 47 19.76 3.50 19.06
C GLY A 47 19.47 2.27 18.20
N GLU A 48 18.22 1.99 17.83
CA GLU A 48 17.93 0.92 16.87
C GLU A 48 18.27 1.31 15.43
N LEU A 49 18.81 0.37 14.68
CA LEU A 49 19.06 0.46 13.25
C LEU A 49 18.22 -0.59 12.53
N LEU A 50 17.59 -0.22 11.42
CA LEU A 50 17.00 -1.19 10.50
C LEU A 50 18.13 -1.81 9.69
N THR A 51 18.30 -3.12 9.80
CA THR A 51 19.43 -3.85 9.19
C THR A 51 19.01 -4.66 7.98
N GLU A 52 17.78 -5.20 7.97
CA GLU A 52 17.32 -6.11 6.93
C GLU A 52 15.84 -5.90 6.64
N VAL A 53 15.45 -6.18 5.39
CA VAL A 53 14.06 -6.32 4.94
C VAL A 53 13.88 -7.75 4.45
N HIS A 54 12.94 -8.48 5.02
CA HIS A 54 12.63 -9.86 4.67
C HIS A 54 11.36 -9.91 3.84
N LEU A 55 11.48 -10.45 2.63
CA LEU A 55 10.32 -10.68 1.77
C LEU A 55 9.77 -12.09 2.00
N PRO A 56 8.44 -12.29 1.94
CA PRO A 56 7.86 -13.62 1.95
C PRO A 56 8.32 -14.42 0.72
N ALA A 57 8.36 -15.73 0.85
CA ALA A 57 8.62 -16.60 -0.29
C ALA A 57 7.60 -16.34 -1.41
N PRO A 58 8.01 -16.38 -2.68
CA PRO A 58 7.06 -16.27 -3.79
C PRO A 58 6.09 -17.45 -3.75
N GLY A 59 4.80 -17.14 -3.85
CA GLY A 59 3.76 -18.19 -3.80
C GLY A 59 2.35 -17.64 -4.00
N GLY A 60 1.75 -17.91 -5.17
CA GLY A 60 0.33 -17.67 -5.42
C GLY A 60 -0.15 -16.23 -5.38
N TRP A 61 0.74 -15.24 -5.25
CA TRP A 61 0.37 -13.84 -5.24
C TRP A 61 0.91 -13.07 -6.44
N ARG A 62 0.19 -12.02 -6.81
CA ARG A 62 0.61 -11.03 -7.80
C ARG A 62 0.58 -9.67 -7.14
N ALA A 63 1.60 -8.86 -7.39
CA ALA A 63 1.73 -7.56 -6.75
C ALA A 63 2.05 -6.47 -7.77
N SER A 64 1.61 -5.26 -7.46
CA SER A 64 1.84 -4.09 -8.28
C SER A 64 2.09 -2.85 -7.45
N TYR A 65 2.76 -1.87 -8.05
CA TYR A 65 2.93 -0.54 -7.49
C TYR A 65 2.58 0.53 -8.51
N ARG A 66 1.71 1.46 -8.11
CA ARG A 66 1.36 2.64 -8.91
C ARG A 66 1.74 3.91 -8.17
N LYS A 67 2.41 4.81 -8.87
CA LYS A 67 2.92 6.08 -8.35
C LYS A 67 2.29 7.25 -9.09
N LEU A 68 1.67 8.14 -8.34
CA LEU A 68 1.34 9.49 -8.80
C LEU A 68 2.51 10.40 -8.46
N ARG A 69 3.09 11.03 -9.45
CA ARG A 69 4.22 11.94 -9.34
C ARG A 69 3.99 13.19 -10.20
N ARG A 70 4.74 14.23 -9.94
CA ARG A 70 4.64 15.49 -10.68
C ARG A 70 5.40 15.43 -12.01
N ARG A 71 6.53 14.72 -12.04
CA ARG A 71 7.42 14.58 -13.18
C ARG A 71 7.61 13.13 -13.57
N ASP A 72 7.94 12.88 -14.82
CA ASP A 72 8.18 11.49 -15.31
C ASP A 72 9.56 10.94 -14.96
N THR A 73 10.47 11.80 -14.51
CA THR A 73 11.81 11.45 -14.04
C THR A 73 11.82 11.13 -12.55
N PHE A 74 12.97 11.20 -11.88
CA PHE A 74 13.11 11.04 -10.44
C PHE A 74 12.24 12.06 -9.69
N ASP A 75 11.30 11.58 -8.91
CA ASP A 75 10.39 12.39 -8.11
C ASP A 75 9.80 11.61 -6.94
N PHE A 76 9.39 12.31 -5.88
CA PHE A 76 8.69 11.72 -4.75
C PHE A 76 7.26 11.33 -5.12
N PRO A 77 6.69 10.24 -4.53
CA PRO A 77 5.29 9.94 -4.72
C PRO A 77 4.42 10.98 -4.02
N VAL A 78 3.56 11.63 -4.78
CA VAL A 78 2.46 12.46 -4.28
C VAL A 78 1.35 11.56 -3.74
N LEU A 79 1.20 10.38 -4.34
CA LEU A 79 0.39 9.25 -3.92
C LEU A 79 1.05 7.98 -4.45
N GLY A 80 1.24 6.99 -3.60
CA GLY A 80 1.71 5.67 -3.98
C GLY A 80 0.69 4.62 -3.60
N VAL A 81 0.48 3.60 -4.44
CA VAL A 81 -0.40 2.48 -4.13
C VAL A 81 0.34 1.18 -4.36
N GLY A 82 0.52 0.40 -3.30
CA GLY A 82 0.95 -1.00 -3.36
C GLY A 82 -0.26 -1.91 -3.26
N ALA A 83 -0.40 -2.85 -4.16
CA ALA A 83 -1.44 -3.89 -4.13
C ALA A 83 -0.79 -5.27 -4.22
N CYS A 84 -1.30 -6.22 -3.46
CA CYS A 84 -0.93 -7.63 -3.52
C CYS A 84 -2.20 -8.47 -3.39
N LEU A 85 -2.44 -9.35 -4.36
CA LEU A 85 -3.60 -10.23 -4.43
C LEU A 85 -3.13 -11.69 -4.53
N TRP A 86 -3.73 -12.56 -3.73
CA TRP A 86 -3.54 -14.01 -3.77
C TRP A 86 -4.70 -14.67 -4.48
N PHE A 87 -4.43 -15.67 -5.27
CA PHE A 87 -5.44 -16.35 -6.09
C PHE A 87 -5.41 -17.86 -5.89
N ASP A 88 -6.62 -18.44 -5.93
CA ASP A 88 -6.85 -19.84 -6.24
C ASP A 88 -7.59 -19.90 -7.58
N GLY A 89 -6.87 -20.30 -8.65
CA GLY A 89 -7.34 -20.11 -10.02
C GLY A 89 -7.58 -18.63 -10.34
N GLU A 90 -8.82 -18.27 -10.60
CA GLU A 90 -9.26 -16.90 -10.87
C GLU A 90 -9.93 -16.21 -9.66
N VAL A 91 -10.09 -16.94 -8.54
CA VAL A 91 -10.73 -16.41 -7.33
C VAL A 91 -9.69 -15.76 -6.43
N CYS A 92 -9.92 -14.50 -6.07
CA CYS A 92 -9.10 -13.78 -5.12
C CYS A 92 -9.34 -14.30 -3.71
N THR A 93 -8.36 -14.96 -3.11
CA THR A 93 -8.46 -15.55 -1.76
C THR A 93 -8.01 -14.60 -0.66
N ARG A 94 -7.15 -13.63 -1.00
CA ARG A 94 -6.68 -12.59 -0.10
C ARG A 94 -6.27 -11.37 -0.90
N ALA A 95 -6.47 -10.19 -0.34
CA ALA A 95 -5.99 -8.93 -0.91
C ALA A 95 -5.39 -8.04 0.19
N GLU A 96 -4.30 -7.35 -0.15
CA GLU A 96 -3.69 -6.31 0.66
C GLU A 96 -3.42 -5.09 -0.22
N ILE A 97 -3.92 -3.94 0.21
CA ILE A 97 -3.78 -2.68 -0.53
C ILE A 97 -3.31 -1.61 0.45
N ARG A 98 -2.25 -0.92 0.07
CA ARG A 98 -1.61 0.13 0.88
C ARG A 98 -1.49 1.42 0.10
N ILE A 99 -1.85 2.53 0.74
CA ILE A 99 -1.82 3.87 0.16
C ILE A 99 -0.76 4.70 0.88
N GLY A 100 0.30 5.06 0.19
CA GLY A 100 1.39 5.91 0.67
C GLY A 100 1.29 7.35 0.18
N GLY A 101 2.00 8.26 0.83
CA GLY A 101 2.00 9.68 0.50
C GLY A 101 0.73 10.42 0.93
N ALA A 102 -0.19 9.78 1.63
CA ALA A 102 -1.50 10.32 2.00
C ALA A 102 -1.85 10.10 3.47
N GLY A 103 -0.86 10.02 4.35
CA GLY A 103 -1.01 9.83 5.79
C GLY A 103 0.34 9.73 6.48
N SER A 104 0.36 9.47 7.77
CA SER A 104 1.60 9.32 8.56
C SER A 104 2.37 8.05 8.19
N HIS A 105 1.72 7.09 7.59
CA HIS A 105 2.29 5.82 7.14
C HIS A 105 1.57 5.29 5.89
N ALA A 106 1.96 4.14 5.37
CA ALA A 106 1.27 3.45 4.28
C ALA A 106 -0.08 2.89 4.79
N MET A 107 -1.16 3.66 4.57
CA MET A 107 -2.50 3.40 5.10
C MET A 107 -3.11 2.15 4.46
N PRO A 108 -3.69 1.22 5.24
CA PRO A 108 -4.41 0.08 4.69
C PRO A 108 -5.75 0.52 4.09
N ALA A 109 -6.06 0.04 2.88
CA ALA A 109 -7.36 0.15 2.26
C ALA A 109 -8.21 -1.11 2.52
N THR A 110 -8.46 -1.40 3.79
CA THR A 110 -9.07 -2.67 4.25
C THR A 110 -10.41 -2.96 3.58
N LYS A 111 -11.30 -1.98 3.50
CA LYS A 111 -12.61 -2.17 2.85
C LYS A 111 -12.51 -2.45 1.35
N THR A 112 -11.51 -1.89 0.68
CA THR A 112 -11.21 -2.20 -0.72
C THR A 112 -10.79 -3.67 -0.86
N ALA A 113 -9.89 -4.11 0.01
CA ALA A 113 -9.40 -5.49 0.01
C ALA A 113 -10.53 -6.50 0.29
N GLU A 114 -11.36 -6.25 1.29
CA GLU A 114 -12.51 -7.09 1.67
C GLU A 114 -13.49 -7.32 0.51
N LEU A 115 -13.74 -6.30 -0.32
CA LEU A 115 -14.63 -6.41 -1.48
C LEU A 115 -14.07 -7.22 -2.66
N LEU A 116 -12.79 -7.56 -2.63
CA LEU A 116 -12.15 -8.38 -3.66
C LEU A 116 -12.04 -9.85 -3.25
N VAL A 117 -12.05 -10.12 -1.95
CA VAL A 117 -11.89 -11.49 -1.44
C VAL A 117 -13.15 -12.32 -1.70
N GLY A 118 -12.94 -13.52 -2.24
CA GLY A 118 -14.01 -14.45 -2.66
C GLY A 118 -14.51 -14.17 -4.08
N GLU A 119 -14.11 -13.08 -4.73
CA GLU A 119 -14.55 -12.72 -6.07
C GLU A 119 -13.67 -13.36 -7.16
N ARG A 120 -14.31 -13.77 -8.24
CA ARG A 120 -13.64 -14.16 -9.47
C ARG A 120 -13.18 -12.89 -10.20
N LEU A 121 -11.88 -12.75 -10.43
CA LEU A 121 -11.27 -11.58 -11.04
C LEU A 121 -10.48 -11.99 -12.30
N VAL A 122 -10.96 -11.56 -13.46
CA VAL A 122 -10.38 -11.89 -14.76
C VAL A 122 -10.12 -10.62 -15.53
N ARG A 123 -8.90 -10.47 -16.06
CA ARG A 123 -8.50 -9.30 -16.85
C ARG A 123 -9.42 -9.12 -18.07
N GLY A 124 -10.00 -7.93 -18.20
CA GLY A 124 -10.86 -7.56 -19.32
C GLY A 124 -12.31 -8.05 -19.22
N ASP A 125 -12.68 -8.76 -18.16
CA ASP A 125 -14.06 -9.14 -17.92
C ASP A 125 -14.88 -7.95 -17.37
N PRO A 126 -16.03 -7.59 -17.97
CA PRO A 126 -16.82 -6.44 -17.52
C PRO A 126 -17.28 -6.51 -16.06
N ALA A 127 -17.68 -7.70 -15.59
CA ALA A 127 -18.10 -7.85 -14.19
C ALA A 127 -16.91 -7.65 -13.21
N THR A 128 -15.71 -8.04 -13.63
CA THR A 128 -14.48 -7.76 -12.89
C THR A 128 -14.19 -6.27 -12.81
N GLU A 129 -14.36 -5.54 -13.92
CA GLU A 129 -14.15 -4.09 -13.95
C GLU A 129 -15.14 -3.34 -13.04
N GLU A 130 -16.40 -3.76 -12.98
CA GLU A 130 -17.41 -3.22 -12.07
C GLU A 130 -17.02 -3.46 -10.60
N ARG A 131 -16.56 -4.68 -10.26
CA ARG A 131 -16.09 -5.02 -8.91
C ARG A 131 -14.87 -4.19 -8.50
N ILE A 132 -13.90 -4.05 -9.40
CA ILE A 132 -12.71 -3.23 -9.15
C ILE A 132 -13.11 -1.77 -8.93
N ALA A 133 -14.02 -1.22 -9.72
CA ALA A 133 -14.48 0.15 -9.56
C ALA A 133 -15.16 0.35 -8.19
N ALA A 134 -16.09 -0.54 -7.82
CA ALA A 134 -16.78 -0.49 -6.52
C ALA A 134 -15.84 -0.63 -5.33
N ALA A 135 -14.86 -1.55 -5.42
CA ALA A 135 -13.84 -1.75 -4.39
C ALA A 135 -12.91 -0.53 -4.28
N ALA A 136 -12.46 0.01 -5.40
CA ALA A 136 -11.55 1.15 -5.44
C ALA A 136 -12.16 2.43 -4.82
N GLU A 137 -13.46 2.66 -4.98
CA GLU A 137 -14.15 3.80 -4.36
C GLU A 137 -14.01 3.81 -2.83
N GLN A 138 -13.87 2.65 -2.19
CA GLN A 138 -13.67 2.56 -0.74
C GLN A 138 -12.30 3.13 -0.30
N ALA A 139 -11.34 3.27 -1.21
CA ALA A 139 -10.03 3.85 -0.93
C ALA A 139 -10.08 5.36 -0.67
N PHE A 140 -11.18 6.04 -1.02
CA PHE A 140 -11.37 7.45 -0.74
C PHE A 140 -11.36 7.76 0.77
N LYS A 141 -12.02 6.93 1.58
CA LYS A 141 -12.18 7.18 3.03
C LYS A 141 -10.85 7.13 3.80
N PRO A 142 -10.01 6.09 3.67
CA PRO A 142 -8.74 6.01 4.40
C PRO A 142 -7.69 7.01 3.92
N THR A 143 -7.85 7.59 2.73
CA THR A 143 -6.91 8.57 2.19
C THR A 143 -7.02 9.89 2.93
N ARG A 144 -6.02 10.21 3.77
CA ARG A 144 -5.96 11.41 4.60
C ARG A 144 -4.90 12.38 4.07
N ALA A 145 -5.02 12.76 2.80
CA ALA A 145 -4.09 13.69 2.18
C ALA A 145 -4.06 15.02 2.95
N MET A 146 -2.85 15.53 3.19
CA MET A 146 -2.63 16.84 3.82
C MET A 146 -2.16 17.85 2.78
N ASP A 147 -2.39 19.13 3.04
CA ASP A 147 -1.95 20.23 2.17
C ASP A 147 -0.47 20.54 2.41
N ASN A 148 0.39 19.62 2.00
CA ASN A 148 1.84 19.65 2.22
C ASN A 148 2.65 19.32 0.96
N THR A 149 2.03 19.34 -0.19
CA THR A 149 2.66 19.12 -1.49
C THR A 149 2.08 20.09 -2.53
N ASP A 150 2.63 20.04 -3.74
CA ASP A 150 2.20 20.90 -4.87
C ASP A 150 0.77 20.67 -5.38
N HIS A 151 0.10 19.59 -4.93
CA HIS A 151 -1.24 19.24 -5.34
C HIS A 151 -2.23 19.39 -4.18
N LEU A 152 -3.42 19.91 -4.49
CA LEU A 152 -4.49 20.06 -3.51
C LEU A 152 -4.81 18.72 -2.82
N ALA A 153 -4.93 18.75 -1.50
CA ALA A 153 -5.27 17.57 -0.69
C ALA A 153 -6.57 16.90 -1.18
N SER A 154 -7.58 17.70 -1.54
CA SER A 154 -8.84 17.19 -2.06
C SER A 154 -8.70 16.45 -3.40
N TRP A 155 -7.84 16.95 -4.29
CA TRP A 155 -7.55 16.30 -5.57
C TRP A 155 -6.77 14.99 -5.36
N ARG A 156 -5.73 15.01 -4.53
CA ARG A 156 -4.97 13.80 -4.19
C ARG A 156 -5.86 12.70 -3.63
N LYS A 157 -6.81 13.08 -2.75
CA LYS A 157 -7.79 12.16 -2.20
C LYS A 157 -8.69 11.55 -3.27
N LYS A 158 -9.12 12.33 -4.27
CA LYS A 158 -9.91 11.85 -5.42
C LYS A 158 -9.10 10.93 -6.34
N MET A 159 -7.78 11.06 -6.37
CA MET A 159 -6.92 10.19 -7.17
C MET A 159 -6.68 8.81 -6.53
N ALA A 160 -6.94 8.64 -5.23
CA ALA A 160 -6.72 7.36 -4.57
C ALA A 160 -7.56 6.21 -5.18
N PRO A 161 -8.88 6.32 -5.38
CA PRO A 161 -9.67 5.31 -6.09
C PRO A 161 -9.12 4.99 -7.48
N VAL A 162 -8.71 6.01 -8.24
CA VAL A 162 -8.17 5.83 -9.60
C VAL A 162 -6.89 4.98 -9.58
N PHE A 163 -5.95 5.31 -8.70
CA PHE A 163 -4.67 4.60 -8.62
C PHE A 163 -4.81 3.22 -7.99
N VAL A 164 -5.72 3.06 -7.04
CA VAL A 164 -6.07 1.75 -6.45
C VAL A 164 -6.67 0.84 -7.53
N GLY A 165 -7.63 1.31 -8.31
CA GLY A 165 -8.19 0.53 -9.41
C GLY A 165 -7.15 0.11 -10.44
N ARG A 166 -6.20 1.02 -10.78
CA ARG A 166 -5.08 0.70 -11.68
C ARG A 166 -4.15 -0.37 -11.08
N ALA A 167 -3.80 -0.23 -9.79
CA ALA A 167 -2.93 -1.19 -9.13
C ALA A 167 -3.57 -2.58 -9.05
N ILE A 168 -4.86 -2.69 -8.77
CA ILE A 168 -5.58 -3.96 -8.77
C ILE A 168 -5.56 -4.61 -10.17
N ARG A 169 -5.84 -3.83 -11.23
CA ARG A 169 -5.81 -4.35 -12.63
C ARG A 169 -4.44 -4.88 -13.03
N ASP A 170 -3.36 -4.28 -12.53
CA ASP A 170 -2.00 -4.77 -12.82
C ASP A 170 -1.70 -6.09 -12.14
N CYS A 171 -2.44 -6.48 -11.10
CA CYS A 171 -2.33 -7.78 -10.46
C CYS A 171 -3.12 -8.89 -11.21
N LEU A 172 -3.92 -8.56 -12.22
CA LEU A 172 -4.65 -9.51 -13.06
C LEU A 172 -3.87 -9.82 -14.34
#